data_2431b4576c61935ce8d152d020a14942
#
_entry.id   2431b4576c61935ce8d152d020a14942
#
_cell.length_a   1.000
_cell.length_b   1.000
_cell.length_c   1.000
_cell.angle_alpha   90.00
_cell.angle_beta   90.00
_cell.angle_gamma   90.00
#
_symmetry.space_group_name_H-M   'P 1'
#
loop_
_entity.id
_entity.type
_entity.pdbx_description
1 polymer ?
#
loop_
_entity_poly.entity_id
_entity_poly.type
_entity_poly.pdbx_seq_one_letter_code
_entity_poly.pdbx_strand_id
1 'polypeptide(L)'
;MNRFAEIKYGRVNDIVETLNDLTWVRTIFSPISLWTDITDMLDSEGNQIQIGHMFEGGSFRAPATRTVPVTLDDHRRVALYRKDLLVTQKIEEGFFSKALGVQYFFPYNGDAKQMLDMDFELLEDEEEEGFSVVYRTTRDPKESTNKLNDTITVDQVKQLRKDFRKHKLACSKRGMEITNQINQAEAVEEMYNYINWDK
;
A
#
# COMPACT_ATOMS: atom_id res chain seq x y z
N MET A 1 -13.47 -5.66 -32.89
CA MET A 1 -13.15 -4.97 -31.63
C MET A 1 -11.66 -4.75 -31.65
N ASN A 2 -11.23 -3.51 -31.51
CA ASN A 2 -9.80 -3.17 -31.57
C ASN A 2 -9.14 -3.46 -30.22
N ARG A 3 -7.89 -3.88 -30.25
CA ARG A 3 -7.07 -4.17 -29.03
C ARG A 3 -5.82 -3.31 -29.04
N PHE A 4 -5.57 -2.66 -27.94
CA PHE A 4 -4.41 -1.78 -27.78
C PHE A 4 -3.62 -2.15 -26.54
N ALA A 5 -2.32 -2.29 -26.67
CA ALA A 5 -1.42 -2.58 -25.56
C ALA A 5 -0.70 -1.31 -25.08
N GLU A 6 -0.71 -1.07 -23.79
CA GLU A 6 0.16 -0.09 -23.13
C GLU A 6 1.53 -0.71 -22.91
N ILE A 7 2.57 -0.06 -23.43
CA ILE A 7 3.95 -0.52 -23.28
C ILE A 7 4.66 0.36 -22.26
N LYS A 8 5.10 -0.26 -21.16
CA LYS A 8 5.95 0.38 -20.14
C LYS A 8 7.19 -0.46 -19.90
N TYR A 9 8.35 0.18 -19.95
CA TYR A 9 9.64 -0.49 -19.71
C TYR A 9 9.86 -1.74 -20.58
N GLY A 10 9.41 -1.68 -21.85
CA GLY A 10 9.53 -2.80 -22.78
C GLY A 10 8.61 -3.99 -22.50
N ARG A 11 7.52 -3.79 -21.74
CA ARG A 11 6.53 -4.83 -21.45
C ARG A 11 5.11 -4.33 -21.67
N VAL A 12 4.23 -5.23 -22.01
CA VAL A 12 2.78 -4.98 -22.03
C VAL A 12 2.32 -4.85 -20.59
N ASN A 13 1.93 -3.64 -20.22
CA ASN A 13 1.47 -3.31 -18.87
C ASN A 13 -0.05 -3.42 -18.73
N ASP A 14 -0.77 -3.08 -19.81
CA ASP A 14 -2.23 -3.11 -19.86
C ASP A 14 -2.72 -3.39 -21.28
N ILE A 15 -3.94 -3.89 -21.42
CA ILE A 15 -4.62 -4.12 -22.70
C ILE A 15 -6.03 -3.57 -22.62
N VAL A 16 -6.36 -2.70 -23.59
CA VAL A 16 -7.69 -2.11 -23.72
C VAL A 16 -8.36 -2.65 -24.97
N GLU A 17 -9.58 -3.14 -24.83
CA GLU A 17 -10.45 -3.58 -25.91
C GLU A 17 -11.59 -2.58 -26.09
N THR A 18 -11.70 -1.99 -27.30
CA THR A 18 -12.67 -0.94 -27.60
C THR A 18 -13.08 -0.95 -29.06
N LEU A 19 -14.20 -0.28 -29.39
CA LEU A 19 -14.59 0.01 -30.77
C LEU A 19 -13.93 1.26 -31.34
N ASN A 20 -13.31 2.07 -30.49
CA ASN A 20 -12.62 3.30 -30.85
C ASN A 20 -11.21 3.03 -31.41
N ASP A 21 -10.57 4.07 -31.90
CA ASP A 21 -9.22 4.02 -32.46
C ASP A 21 -8.11 4.29 -31.42
N LEU A 22 -6.86 4.17 -31.84
CA LEU A 22 -5.70 4.42 -31.00
C LEU A 22 -5.61 5.88 -30.50
N THR A 23 -6.15 6.83 -31.26
CA THR A 23 -6.17 8.24 -30.87
C THR A 23 -7.07 8.45 -29.65
N TRP A 24 -8.22 7.82 -29.68
CA TRP A 24 -9.15 7.82 -28.53
C TRP A 24 -8.51 7.19 -27.29
N VAL A 25 -7.85 6.03 -27.41
CA VAL A 25 -7.16 5.36 -26.30
C VAL A 25 -6.11 6.28 -25.67
N ARG A 26 -5.28 6.94 -26.46
CA ARG A 26 -4.27 7.89 -25.97
C ARG A 26 -4.89 9.10 -25.27
N THR A 27 -6.07 9.51 -25.66
CA THR A 27 -6.76 10.66 -25.05
C THR A 27 -7.35 10.30 -23.68
N ILE A 28 -7.89 9.08 -23.55
CA ILE A 28 -8.63 8.66 -22.33
C ILE A 28 -7.71 8.09 -21.27
N PHE A 29 -6.70 7.28 -21.63
CA PHE A 29 -5.91 6.54 -20.66
C PHE A 29 -4.62 7.27 -20.28
N SER A 30 -3.68 7.41 -21.19
CA SER A 30 -2.43 8.11 -20.90
C SER A 30 -1.77 8.60 -22.18
N PRO A 31 -1.64 9.91 -22.39
CA PRO A 31 -0.96 10.46 -23.54
C PRO A 31 0.58 10.26 -23.50
N ILE A 32 1.13 9.92 -22.32
CA ILE A 32 2.58 9.77 -22.11
C ILE A 32 3.02 8.33 -22.36
N SER A 33 2.09 7.37 -22.21
CA SER A 33 2.39 5.95 -22.41
C SER A 33 2.49 5.61 -23.91
N LEU A 34 3.37 4.67 -24.21
CA LEU A 34 3.42 4.08 -25.55
C LEU A 34 2.25 3.11 -25.72
N TRP A 35 1.28 3.48 -26.52
CA TRP A 35 0.16 2.62 -26.92
C TRP A 35 0.39 2.08 -28.33
N THR A 36 0.21 0.79 -28.50
CA THR A 36 0.39 0.08 -29.79
C THR A 36 -0.89 -0.69 -30.12
N ASP A 37 -1.33 -0.60 -31.38
CA ASP A 37 -2.42 -1.44 -31.89
C ASP A 37 -1.92 -2.88 -32.02
N ILE A 38 -2.63 -3.80 -31.37
CA ILE A 38 -2.35 -5.24 -31.35
C ILE A 38 -3.54 -6.06 -31.84
N THR A 39 -4.50 -5.44 -32.51
CA THR A 39 -5.78 -6.08 -32.92
C THR A 39 -5.55 -7.38 -33.69
N ASP A 40 -4.64 -7.37 -34.66
CA ASP A 40 -4.33 -8.52 -35.50
C ASP A 40 -2.89 -9.05 -35.26
N MET A 41 -2.26 -8.62 -34.17
CA MET A 41 -0.89 -9.02 -33.85
C MET A 41 -0.86 -10.27 -32.96
N LEU A 42 0.12 -11.11 -33.26
CA LEU A 42 0.45 -12.28 -32.45
C LEU A 42 1.88 -12.11 -31.92
N ASP A 43 2.20 -12.85 -30.88
CA ASP A 43 3.58 -12.94 -30.37
C ASP A 43 4.47 -13.79 -31.31
N SER A 44 5.73 -13.94 -30.97
CA SER A 44 6.70 -14.71 -31.75
C SER A 44 6.38 -16.21 -31.85
N GLU A 45 5.47 -16.72 -31.05
CA GLU A 45 5.02 -18.11 -31.02
C GLU A 45 3.65 -18.30 -31.64
N GLY A 46 3.02 -17.22 -32.13
CA GLY A 46 1.70 -17.25 -32.76
C GLY A 46 0.54 -17.18 -31.77
N ASN A 47 0.77 -16.81 -30.52
CA ASN A 47 -0.27 -16.65 -29.52
C ASN A 47 -0.76 -15.20 -29.45
N GLN A 48 -1.94 -15.01 -28.88
CA GLN A 48 -2.46 -13.68 -28.59
C GLN A 48 -1.57 -12.95 -27.58
N ILE A 49 -1.30 -11.67 -27.84
CA ILE A 49 -0.56 -10.82 -26.94
C ILE A 49 -1.36 -10.62 -25.64
N GLN A 50 -0.66 -10.77 -24.51
CA GLN A 50 -1.20 -10.67 -23.16
C GLN A 50 -0.37 -9.72 -22.30
N ILE A 51 -0.94 -9.28 -21.18
CA ILE A 51 -0.20 -8.51 -20.17
C ILE A 51 1.04 -9.29 -19.73
N GLY A 52 2.17 -8.61 -19.63
CA GLY A 52 3.46 -9.19 -19.28
C GLY A 52 4.34 -9.57 -20.46
N HIS A 53 3.81 -9.64 -21.70
CA HIS A 53 4.64 -9.88 -22.88
C HIS A 53 5.72 -8.80 -23.02
N MET A 54 6.91 -9.23 -23.45
CA MET A 54 8.02 -8.34 -23.78
C MET A 54 7.79 -7.69 -25.15
N PHE A 55 8.07 -6.41 -25.26
CA PHE A 55 8.02 -5.66 -26.51
C PHE A 55 9.42 -5.15 -26.85
N GLU A 56 9.99 -5.62 -27.95
CA GLU A 56 11.31 -5.24 -28.38
C GLU A 56 11.37 -5.20 -29.93
N GLY A 57 11.87 -4.10 -30.46
CA GLY A 57 12.04 -3.95 -31.92
C GLY A 57 10.75 -4.08 -32.73
N GLY A 58 9.60 -3.73 -32.16
CA GLY A 58 8.28 -3.85 -32.81
C GLY A 58 7.65 -5.24 -32.74
N SER A 59 8.27 -6.17 -32.06
CA SER A 59 7.77 -7.56 -31.90
C SER A 59 7.41 -7.85 -30.44
N PHE A 60 6.42 -8.73 -30.27
CA PHE A 60 6.02 -9.22 -28.95
C PHE A 60 6.55 -10.64 -28.74
N ARG A 61 7.05 -10.89 -27.54
CA ARG A 61 7.45 -12.22 -27.11
C ARG A 61 6.72 -12.57 -25.83
N ALA A 62 6.28 -13.79 -25.69
CA ALA A 62 5.82 -14.30 -24.39
C ALA A 62 6.90 -14.01 -23.33
N PRO A 63 6.51 -13.62 -22.11
CA PRO A 63 7.48 -13.55 -21.04
C PRO A 63 8.19 -14.88 -20.98
N ALA A 64 9.51 -14.88 -21.04
CA ALA A 64 10.28 -16.11 -20.89
C ALA A 64 9.72 -16.82 -19.67
N THR A 65 9.12 -17.97 -19.87
CA THR A 65 8.63 -18.81 -18.77
C THR A 65 9.89 -19.11 -17.98
N ARG A 66 10.06 -18.37 -16.87
CA ARG A 66 11.23 -18.57 -16.00
C ARG A 66 11.02 -19.94 -15.40
N THR A 67 11.54 -20.97 -16.10
CA THR A 67 11.57 -22.36 -15.62
C THR A 67 12.56 -22.54 -14.46
N VAL A 68 13.05 -21.45 -13.89
CA VAL A 68 13.78 -21.50 -12.63
C VAL A 68 12.75 -21.85 -11.55
N PRO A 69 12.86 -23.03 -10.93
CA PRO A 69 11.94 -23.40 -9.86
C PRO A 69 11.99 -22.30 -8.79
N VAL A 70 10.82 -21.82 -8.38
CA VAL A 70 10.71 -20.85 -7.31
C VAL A 70 11.26 -21.49 -6.05
N THR A 71 12.32 -20.94 -5.53
CA THR A 71 13.03 -21.49 -4.36
C THR A 71 12.32 -21.10 -3.06
N LEU A 72 12.62 -21.82 -1.98
CA LEU A 72 12.16 -21.45 -0.64
C LEU A 72 12.58 -20.00 -0.28
N ASP A 73 13.77 -19.57 -0.73
CA ASP A 73 14.27 -18.21 -0.51
C ASP A 73 13.49 -17.14 -1.31
N ASP A 74 12.98 -17.48 -2.48
CA ASP A 74 12.11 -16.58 -3.24
C ASP A 74 10.77 -16.38 -2.49
N HIS A 75 10.21 -17.46 -1.95
CA HIS A 75 9.01 -17.38 -1.11
C HIS A 75 9.27 -16.60 0.18
N ARG A 76 10.42 -16.78 0.82
CA ARG A 76 10.82 -16.04 2.03
C ARG A 76 10.88 -14.54 1.76
N ARG A 77 11.51 -14.12 0.65
CA ARG A 77 11.56 -12.69 0.25
C ARG A 77 10.17 -12.11 0.04
N VAL A 78 9.27 -12.84 -0.60
CA VAL A 78 7.88 -12.40 -0.81
C VAL A 78 7.13 -12.33 0.52
N ALA A 79 7.31 -13.30 1.41
CA ALA A 79 6.68 -13.33 2.73
C ALA A 79 7.15 -12.13 3.59
N LEU A 80 8.45 -11.84 3.60
CA LEU A 80 9.00 -10.66 4.29
C LEU A 80 8.45 -9.35 3.75
N TYR A 81 8.35 -9.20 2.43
CA TYR A 81 7.74 -8.02 1.83
C TYR A 81 6.27 -7.85 2.23
N ARG A 82 5.47 -8.93 2.19
CA ARG A 82 4.06 -8.90 2.63
C ARG A 82 3.94 -8.54 4.11
N LYS A 83 4.84 -9.06 4.96
CA LYS A 83 4.91 -8.69 6.37
C LYS A 83 5.18 -7.19 6.54
N ASP A 84 6.09 -6.58 5.77
CA ASP A 84 6.38 -5.15 5.84
C ASP A 84 5.17 -4.30 5.46
N LEU A 85 4.44 -4.70 4.42
CA LEU A 85 3.18 -4.07 4.05
C LEU A 85 2.14 -4.16 5.17
N LEU A 86 2.02 -5.34 5.80
CA LEU A 86 1.08 -5.55 6.91
C LEU A 86 1.44 -4.68 8.13
N VAL A 87 2.72 -4.58 8.49
CA VAL A 87 3.19 -3.71 9.58
C VAL A 87 2.83 -2.25 9.29
N THR A 88 3.10 -1.78 8.08
CA THR A 88 2.76 -0.42 7.64
C THR A 88 1.25 -0.19 7.74
N GLN A 89 0.45 -1.10 7.20
CA GLN A 89 -1.00 -1.04 7.28
C GLN A 89 -1.49 -0.95 8.73
N LYS A 90 -0.94 -1.77 9.64
CA LYS A 90 -1.33 -1.77 11.05
C LYS A 90 -0.97 -0.48 11.78
N ILE A 91 0.12 0.17 11.41
CA ILE A 91 0.45 1.51 11.92
C ILE A 91 -0.55 2.54 11.39
N GLU A 92 -0.89 2.47 10.10
CA GLU A 92 -1.77 3.43 9.41
C GLU A 92 -3.26 3.22 9.74
N GLU A 93 -3.69 2.04 10.20
CA GLU A 93 -5.04 1.84 10.71
C GLU A 93 -5.36 2.81 11.84
N GLY A 94 -4.40 3.10 12.73
CA GLY A 94 -4.54 4.04 13.82
C GLY A 94 -4.34 3.42 15.20
N PHE A 95 -4.58 4.18 16.25
CA PHE A 95 -4.28 3.80 17.62
C PHE A 95 -5.34 4.28 18.62
N PHE A 96 -5.37 3.65 19.79
CA PHE A 96 -6.21 4.10 20.90
C PHE A 96 -5.44 5.04 21.82
N SER A 97 -6.10 6.11 22.25
CA SER A 97 -5.57 7.03 23.26
C SER A 97 -6.67 7.51 24.22
N LYS A 98 -6.24 7.86 25.44
CA LYS A 98 -7.06 8.51 26.47
C LYS A 98 -6.75 10.00 26.60
N ALA A 99 -6.07 10.60 25.65
CA ALA A 99 -5.68 12.01 25.70
C ALA A 99 -6.86 12.97 25.93
N LEU A 100 -8.07 12.61 25.50
CA LEU A 100 -9.29 13.39 25.66
C LEU A 100 -10.13 12.97 26.90
N GLY A 101 -9.51 12.31 27.88
CA GLY A 101 -10.14 11.88 29.13
C GLY A 101 -10.72 10.47 29.08
N VAL A 102 -11.33 10.05 27.98
CA VAL A 102 -11.81 8.69 27.74
C VAL A 102 -11.07 8.09 26.55
N GLN A 103 -11.17 6.77 26.42
CA GLN A 103 -10.49 6.09 25.31
C GLN A 103 -11.22 6.33 23.99
N TYR A 104 -10.48 6.86 23.02
CA TYR A 104 -10.89 7.01 21.62
C TYR A 104 -9.91 6.32 20.70
N PHE A 105 -10.41 5.95 19.52
CA PHE A 105 -9.59 5.48 18.41
C PHE A 105 -9.23 6.68 17.52
N PHE A 106 -7.96 6.84 17.22
CA PHE A 106 -7.41 7.86 16.33
C PHE A 106 -6.90 7.18 15.07
N PRO A 107 -7.59 7.33 13.91
CA PRO A 107 -7.07 6.83 12.66
C PRO A 107 -5.78 7.56 12.28
N TYR A 108 -4.83 6.84 11.67
CA TYR A 108 -3.55 7.41 11.23
C TYR A 108 -3.38 7.20 9.73
N ASN A 109 -4.34 7.70 8.94
CA ASN A 109 -4.34 7.64 7.49
C ASN A 109 -4.93 8.91 6.87
N GLY A 110 -4.63 9.16 5.58
CA GLY A 110 -5.16 10.31 4.85
C GLY A 110 -5.00 11.63 5.58
N ASP A 111 -6.08 12.43 5.64
CA ASP A 111 -6.08 13.75 6.29
C ASP A 111 -5.78 13.67 7.79
N ALA A 112 -6.25 12.60 8.48
CA ALA A 112 -6.01 12.43 9.91
C ALA A 112 -4.52 12.27 10.23
N LYS A 113 -3.78 11.57 9.37
CA LYS A 113 -2.31 11.44 9.47
C LYS A 113 -1.64 12.81 9.33
N GLN A 114 -1.99 13.57 8.28
CA GLN A 114 -1.38 14.89 8.04
C GLN A 114 -1.60 15.82 9.23
N MET A 115 -2.81 15.85 9.79
CA MET A 115 -3.12 16.70 10.93
C MET A 115 -2.32 16.32 12.17
N LEU A 116 -2.24 15.01 12.49
CA LEU A 116 -1.46 14.54 13.63
C LEU A 116 0.05 14.80 13.46
N ASP A 117 0.58 14.63 12.25
CA ASP A 117 1.99 14.90 11.97
C ASP A 117 2.30 16.39 12.12
N MET A 118 1.43 17.29 11.61
CA MET A 118 1.57 18.74 11.80
C MET A 118 1.55 19.11 13.29
N ASP A 119 0.62 18.58 14.09
CA ASP A 119 0.58 18.87 15.51
C ASP A 119 1.80 18.32 16.26
N PHE A 120 2.34 17.19 15.83
CA PHE A 120 3.56 16.65 16.41
C PHE A 120 4.80 17.48 16.04
N GLU A 121 4.83 18.09 14.85
CA GLU A 121 5.87 19.05 14.43
C GLU A 121 5.78 20.33 15.24
N LEU A 122 4.58 20.92 15.38
CA LEU A 122 4.38 22.12 16.20
C LEU A 122 4.86 21.94 17.66
N LEU A 123 4.71 20.76 18.23
CA LEU A 123 5.25 20.44 19.55
C LEU A 123 6.78 20.46 19.59
N GLU A 124 7.46 20.19 18.48
CA GLU A 124 8.92 20.23 18.41
C GLU A 124 9.46 21.66 18.30
N ASP A 125 8.69 22.54 17.67
CA ASP A 125 9.03 23.96 17.50
C ASP A 125 8.70 24.82 18.73
N GLU A 126 8.23 24.20 19.84
CA GLU A 126 7.82 24.87 21.09
C GLU A 126 6.70 25.91 20.89
N GLU A 127 5.96 25.88 19.78
CA GLU A 127 4.80 26.73 19.56
C GLU A 127 3.61 26.22 20.37
N GLU A 128 3.29 26.92 21.47
CA GLU A 128 2.20 26.54 22.39
C GLU A 128 0.82 27.05 21.95
N GLU A 129 0.74 27.94 21.00
CA GLU A 129 -0.52 28.57 20.58
C GLU A 129 -1.03 27.94 19.26
N GLY A 130 -2.29 27.56 19.25
CA GLY A 130 -3.02 27.28 17.99
C GLY A 130 -3.31 25.81 17.66
N PHE A 131 -3.15 24.87 18.59
CA PHE A 131 -3.68 23.51 18.39
C PHE A 131 -5.21 23.56 18.22
N SER A 132 -5.65 23.72 16.99
CA SER A 132 -7.06 23.64 16.63
C SER A 132 -7.23 22.42 15.73
N VAL A 133 -7.78 21.35 16.27
CA VAL A 133 -7.81 20.10 15.51
C VAL A 133 -9.18 19.49 15.49
N VAL A 134 -9.61 19.13 14.30
CA VAL A 134 -10.76 18.29 14.04
C VAL A 134 -10.27 16.86 13.87
N TYR A 135 -10.17 16.11 14.96
CA TYR A 135 -9.86 14.69 14.84
C TYR A 135 -11.11 13.88 14.52
N ARG A 136 -10.95 12.95 13.58
CA ARG A 136 -11.92 11.87 13.45
C ARG A 136 -11.58 10.84 14.51
N THR A 137 -12.42 10.74 15.53
CA THR A 137 -12.25 9.77 16.59
C THR A 137 -13.51 8.94 16.74
N THR A 138 -13.37 7.70 17.15
CA THR A 138 -14.48 6.82 17.46
C THR A 138 -14.13 5.94 18.67
N ARG A 139 -15.12 5.46 19.37
CA ARG A 139 -14.92 4.47 20.45
C ARG A 139 -14.62 3.09 19.88
N ASP A 140 -15.18 2.75 18.73
CA ASP A 140 -14.95 1.51 17.99
C ASP A 140 -14.46 1.87 16.57
N PRO A 141 -13.32 1.34 16.11
CA PRO A 141 -12.83 1.57 14.75
C PRO A 141 -13.78 1.09 13.65
N LYS A 142 -14.78 0.25 13.98
CA LYS A 142 -15.81 -0.22 13.04
C LYS A 142 -17.04 0.68 12.99
N GLU A 143 -17.18 1.61 13.91
CA GLU A 143 -18.31 2.55 13.94
C GLU A 143 -17.99 3.78 13.05
N SER A 144 -19.05 4.46 12.60
CA SER A 144 -18.91 5.71 11.86
C SER A 144 -18.20 6.75 12.73
N THR A 145 -17.21 7.39 12.16
CA THR A 145 -16.38 8.39 12.83
C THR A 145 -17.20 9.57 13.30
N ASN A 146 -17.23 9.83 14.60
CA ASN A 146 -17.66 11.12 15.13
C ASN A 146 -16.52 12.10 14.95
N LYS A 147 -16.78 13.25 14.31
CA LYS A 147 -15.84 14.36 14.26
C LYS A 147 -15.89 15.07 15.60
N LEU A 148 -14.81 15.09 16.34
CA LEU A 148 -14.64 16.00 17.47
C LEU A 148 -14.08 17.32 16.91
N ASN A 149 -14.85 18.38 17.09
CA ASN A 149 -14.44 19.75 16.74
C ASN A 149 -13.93 20.46 18.02
N ASP A 150 -13.05 19.85 18.75
CA ASP A 150 -12.56 20.41 20.00
C ASP A 150 -11.15 20.95 19.84
N THR A 151 -10.91 22.10 20.47
CA THR A 151 -9.56 22.60 20.69
C THR A 151 -8.89 21.69 21.71
N ILE A 152 -7.81 21.04 21.33
CA ILE A 152 -7.04 20.21 22.25
C ILE A 152 -5.87 21.00 22.84
N THR A 153 -5.51 20.64 24.07
CA THR A 153 -4.40 21.27 24.75
C THR A 153 -3.06 20.64 24.35
N VAL A 154 -1.97 21.38 24.56
CA VAL A 154 -0.60 20.91 24.36
C VAL A 154 -0.37 19.57 25.07
N ASP A 155 -0.83 19.42 26.31
CA ASP A 155 -0.67 18.18 27.08
C ASP A 155 -1.44 17.00 26.46
N GLN A 156 -2.60 17.26 25.87
CA GLN A 156 -3.36 16.24 25.14
C GLN A 156 -2.63 15.79 23.87
N VAL A 157 -2.02 16.73 23.13
CA VAL A 157 -1.20 16.39 21.95
C VAL A 157 0.06 15.61 22.36
N LYS A 158 0.73 16.01 23.46
CA LYS A 158 1.86 15.25 24.03
C LYS A 158 1.46 13.81 24.38
N GLN A 159 0.27 13.63 24.95
CA GLN A 159 -0.23 12.30 25.28
C GLN A 159 -0.56 11.49 24.01
N LEU A 160 -1.20 12.10 23.00
CA LEU A 160 -1.45 11.46 21.70
C LEU A 160 -0.13 10.98 21.06
N ARG A 161 0.88 11.84 21.01
CA ARG A 161 2.21 11.50 20.48
C ARG A 161 2.85 10.33 21.23
N LYS A 162 2.74 10.30 22.55
CA LYS A 162 3.24 9.21 23.39
C LYS A 162 2.54 7.89 23.08
N ASP A 163 1.22 7.91 22.94
CA ASP A 163 0.43 6.72 22.68
C ASP A 163 0.64 6.22 21.25
N PHE A 164 0.76 7.11 20.28
CA PHE A 164 1.16 6.77 18.91
C PHE A 164 2.53 6.10 18.86
N ARG A 165 3.53 6.66 19.54
CA ARG A 165 4.88 6.04 19.62
C ARG A 165 4.83 4.63 20.22
N LYS A 166 4.02 4.41 21.24
CA LYS A 166 3.82 3.08 21.83
C LYS A 166 3.17 2.11 20.83
N HIS A 167 2.14 2.57 20.11
CA HIS A 167 1.49 1.79 19.07
C HIS A 167 2.49 1.41 17.96
N LYS A 168 3.22 2.37 17.42
CA LYS A 168 4.24 2.14 16.40
C LYS A 168 5.31 1.15 16.86
N LEU A 169 5.76 1.26 18.11
CA LEU A 169 6.73 0.33 18.69
C LEU A 169 6.14 -1.08 18.82
N ALA A 170 4.88 -1.22 19.23
CA ALA A 170 4.21 -2.52 19.32
C ALA A 170 4.08 -3.19 17.95
N CYS A 171 3.67 -2.44 16.92
CA CYS A 171 3.61 -2.92 15.54
C CYS A 171 4.99 -3.37 15.05
N SER A 172 6.04 -2.58 15.31
CA SER A 172 7.41 -2.93 14.92
C SER A 172 7.92 -4.19 15.62
N LYS A 173 7.66 -4.34 16.91
CA LYS A 173 8.02 -5.56 17.67
C LYS A 173 7.33 -6.80 17.10
N ARG A 174 6.01 -6.70 16.84
CA ARG A 174 5.26 -7.80 16.22
C ARG A 174 5.81 -8.14 14.84
N GLY A 175 6.16 -7.13 14.02
CA GLY A 175 6.81 -7.33 12.72
C GLY A 175 8.15 -8.06 12.84
N MET A 176 8.96 -7.78 13.87
CA MET A 176 10.21 -8.51 14.13
C MET A 176 9.96 -9.97 14.52
N GLU A 177 8.95 -10.25 15.35
CA GLU A 177 8.56 -11.63 15.71
C GLU A 177 8.17 -12.42 14.46
N ILE A 178 7.33 -11.86 13.60
CA ILE A 178 6.93 -12.48 12.34
C ILE A 178 8.15 -12.68 11.43
N THR A 179 9.08 -11.72 11.36
CA THR A 179 10.34 -11.87 10.61
C THR A 179 11.13 -13.09 11.07
N ASN A 180 11.29 -13.25 12.38
CA ASN A 180 12.02 -14.39 12.95
C ASN A 180 11.33 -15.72 12.61
N GLN A 181 10.01 -15.79 12.71
CA GLN A 181 9.21 -16.96 12.33
C GLN A 181 9.36 -17.32 10.84
N ILE A 182 9.27 -16.32 9.93
CA ILE A 182 9.46 -16.53 8.49
C ILE A 182 10.87 -17.04 8.20
N ASN A 183 11.89 -16.50 8.86
CA ASN A 183 13.28 -16.92 8.65
C ASN A 183 13.57 -18.33 9.14
N GLN A 184 12.84 -18.80 10.15
CA GLN A 184 12.97 -20.15 10.72
C GLN A 184 12.08 -21.18 10.00
N ALA A 185 11.11 -20.74 9.20
CA ALA A 185 10.20 -21.64 8.51
C ALA A 185 10.91 -22.52 7.49
N GLU A 186 10.63 -23.80 7.52
CA GLU A 186 11.18 -24.83 6.61
C GLU A 186 10.22 -25.13 5.44
N ALA A 187 8.94 -24.72 5.57
CA ALA A 187 7.93 -24.91 4.55
C ALA A 187 7.33 -23.57 4.10
N VAL A 188 6.94 -23.49 2.82
CA VAL A 188 6.33 -22.30 2.23
C VAL A 188 5.01 -21.92 2.94
N GLU A 189 4.18 -22.92 3.24
CA GLU A 189 2.90 -22.71 3.90
C GLU A 189 3.06 -22.08 5.29
N GLU A 190 4.06 -22.49 6.05
CA GLU A 190 4.38 -21.92 7.36
C GLU A 190 4.68 -20.42 7.27
N MET A 191 5.49 -20.00 6.28
CA MET A 191 5.86 -18.61 6.09
C MET A 191 4.63 -17.71 5.93
N TYR A 192 3.66 -18.14 5.13
CA TYR A 192 2.45 -17.37 4.90
C TYR A 192 1.47 -17.44 6.06
N ASN A 193 1.46 -18.52 6.83
CA ASN A 193 0.65 -18.66 8.04
C ASN A 193 1.13 -17.72 9.16
N TYR A 194 2.43 -17.37 9.20
CA TYR A 194 2.97 -16.42 10.17
C TYR A 194 2.59 -14.97 9.86
N ILE A 195 2.23 -14.64 8.60
CA ILE A 195 1.75 -13.32 8.21
C ILE A 195 0.29 -13.16 8.64
N ASN A 196 0.05 -13.34 9.93
CA ASN A 196 -1.23 -13.13 10.56
C ASN A 196 -1.02 -12.26 11.79
N TRP A 197 -1.70 -11.09 11.81
CA TRP A 197 -1.54 -10.14 12.90
C TRP A 197 -2.17 -10.61 14.20
N ASP A 198 -3.25 -11.38 14.10
CA ASP A 198 -4.11 -11.75 15.23
C ASP A 198 -3.69 -13.08 15.90
N LYS A 199 -2.61 -13.69 15.45
CA LYS A 199 -1.96 -14.85 16.07
C LYS A 199 -0.71 -14.38 16.81
#